data_baab9bb3233e7d52126a6b1e7ce0d084
#
_entry.id   baab9bb3233e7d52126a6b1e7ce0d084
#
_cell.length_a   1.000
_cell.length_b   1.000
_cell.length_c   1.000
_cell.angle_alpha   90.00
_cell.angle_beta   90.00
_cell.angle_gamma   90.00
#
_symmetry.space_group_name_H-M   'P 1'
#
loop_
_entity.id
_entity.type
_entity.pdbx_description
1 polymer ?
#
loop_
_entity_poly.entity_id
_entity_poly.type
_entity_poly.pdbx_seq_one_letter_code
_entity_poly.pdbx_strand_id
1 'polypeptide(L)'
;IAFATAFYLLGAFRMPLDSPAQSIGVSRLFIALTFLIMGFYMLPGIFGAPVKLIAGFPPPEHYAEQRGGAFAQPNITTVVSGEQASVQPELGEHCPNGLPCFNDYEAGLAYAKEVGKPIMIDFTGWGCVNCRKMEENVWVDERVHQRLRDNVVLVSLYVDARPELPEDEQYISEITGRKIKNIG
;
A
#
# COMPACT_ATOMS: atom_id res chain seq x y z
N ILE A 1 -8.35 -2.86 20.30
CA ILE A 1 -8.77 -4.22 20.68
C ILE A 1 -7.66 -4.91 21.47
N ALA A 2 -6.41 -5.09 20.95
CA ALA A 2 -5.32 -5.84 21.60
C ALA A 2 -5.03 -5.39 23.04
N PHE A 3 -4.88 -4.09 23.27
CA PHE A 3 -4.68 -3.56 24.63
C PHE A 3 -5.87 -3.82 25.57
N ALA A 4 -7.09 -3.65 25.07
CA ALA A 4 -8.28 -3.92 25.87
C ALA A 4 -8.36 -5.40 26.28
N THR A 5 -8.07 -6.32 25.34
CA THR A 5 -8.00 -7.76 25.65
C THR A 5 -6.89 -8.08 26.67
N ALA A 6 -5.72 -7.48 26.52
CA ALA A 6 -4.61 -7.66 27.46
C ALA A 6 -4.97 -7.18 28.87
N PHE A 7 -5.53 -5.97 29.01
CA PHE A 7 -5.94 -5.42 30.30
C PHE A 7 -7.09 -6.20 30.94
N TYR A 8 -8.04 -6.70 30.14
CA TYR A 8 -9.08 -7.61 30.61
C TYR A 8 -8.48 -8.91 31.16
N LEU A 9 -7.56 -9.53 30.44
CA LEU A 9 -6.88 -10.75 30.90
C LEU A 9 -6.01 -10.52 32.14
N LEU A 10 -5.44 -9.34 32.30
CA LEU A 10 -4.70 -8.93 33.52
C LEU A 10 -5.62 -8.55 34.67
N GLY A 11 -6.95 -8.47 34.45
CA GLY A 11 -7.92 -8.18 35.49
C GLY A 11 -8.05 -6.69 35.84
N ALA A 12 -7.56 -5.80 34.97
CA ALA A 12 -7.67 -4.36 35.16
C ALA A 12 -9.13 -3.87 35.11
N PHE A 13 -9.97 -4.55 34.35
CA PHE A 13 -11.44 -4.35 34.36
C PHE A 13 -12.15 -5.68 34.21
N ARG A 14 -13.41 -5.73 34.64
CA ARG A 14 -14.25 -6.94 34.65
C ARG A 14 -15.57 -6.68 33.99
N MET A 15 -16.11 -7.69 33.33
CA MET A 15 -17.48 -7.63 32.82
C MET A 15 -18.49 -8.06 33.91
N PRO A 16 -19.76 -7.63 33.82
CA PRO A 16 -20.75 -7.91 34.86
C PRO A 16 -21.03 -9.38 35.16
N LEU A 17 -20.71 -10.29 34.24
CA LEU A 17 -20.93 -11.74 34.32
C LEU A 17 -19.66 -12.52 34.68
N ASP A 18 -18.52 -11.85 34.92
CA ASP A 18 -17.27 -12.51 35.20
C ASP A 18 -17.17 -12.98 36.66
N SER A 19 -16.73 -14.22 36.84
CA SER A 19 -16.37 -14.75 38.17
C SER A 19 -15.16 -14.01 38.74
N PRO A 20 -15.11 -13.77 40.08
CA PRO A 20 -13.95 -13.15 40.70
C PRO A 20 -12.72 -14.06 40.57
N ALA A 21 -11.75 -13.69 39.75
CA ALA A 21 -10.49 -14.38 39.63
C ALA A 21 -9.60 -14.01 40.85
N GLN A 22 -9.29 -14.98 41.69
CA GLN A 22 -8.45 -14.78 42.89
C GLN A 22 -6.98 -14.67 42.54
N SER A 23 -6.53 -15.21 41.38
CA SER A 23 -5.16 -15.15 40.91
C SER A 23 -5.10 -15.21 39.37
N ILE A 24 -4.05 -14.61 38.85
CA ILE A 24 -3.76 -14.69 37.42
C ILE A 24 -2.96 -15.95 37.18
N GLY A 25 -3.55 -16.94 36.48
CA GLY A 25 -2.84 -18.16 36.08
C GLY A 25 -1.73 -17.85 35.06
N VAL A 26 -0.69 -18.70 35.03
CA VAL A 26 0.47 -18.54 34.15
C VAL A 26 0.06 -18.45 32.63
N SER A 27 -0.84 -19.31 32.20
CA SER A 27 -1.34 -19.28 30.81
C SER A 27 -2.03 -17.97 30.48
N ARG A 28 -2.87 -17.45 31.38
CA ARG A 28 -3.57 -16.18 31.22
C ARG A 28 -2.60 -15.00 31.14
N LEU A 29 -1.52 -15.04 31.91
CA LEU A 29 -0.46 -14.05 31.88
C LEU A 29 0.29 -14.05 30.54
N PHE A 30 0.66 -15.23 30.00
CA PHE A 30 1.34 -15.34 28.72
C PHE A 30 0.47 -14.85 27.56
N ILE A 31 -0.82 -15.17 27.55
CA ILE A 31 -1.76 -14.68 26.54
C ILE A 31 -1.89 -13.15 26.62
N ALA A 32 -2.03 -12.59 27.82
CA ALA A 32 -2.08 -11.15 28.03
C ALA A 32 -0.81 -10.45 27.53
N LEU A 33 0.35 -11.01 27.82
CA LEU A 33 1.64 -10.48 27.38
C LEU A 33 1.77 -10.52 25.83
N THR A 34 1.30 -11.58 25.19
CA THR A 34 1.27 -11.69 23.72
C THR A 34 0.43 -10.58 23.11
N PHE A 35 -0.75 -10.31 23.66
CA PHE A 35 -1.61 -9.21 23.18
C PHE A 35 -0.99 -7.83 23.44
N LEU A 36 -0.28 -7.65 24.56
CA LEU A 36 0.46 -6.41 24.82
C LEU A 36 1.57 -6.18 23.79
N ILE A 37 2.41 -7.18 23.57
CA ILE A 37 3.50 -7.10 22.58
C ILE A 37 2.94 -6.80 21.19
N MET A 38 1.88 -7.51 20.80
CA MET A 38 1.22 -7.27 19.53
C MET A 38 0.63 -5.86 19.43
N GLY A 39 0.02 -5.36 20.51
CA GLY A 39 -0.49 -4.00 20.59
C GLY A 39 0.59 -2.94 20.41
N PHE A 40 1.71 -3.07 21.10
CA PHE A 40 2.87 -2.17 20.98
C PHE A 40 3.50 -2.25 19.58
N TYR A 41 3.57 -3.46 18.99
CA TYR A 41 4.07 -3.64 17.64
C TYR A 41 3.22 -2.93 16.58
N MET A 42 1.90 -2.84 16.80
CA MET A 42 0.97 -2.17 15.90
C MET A 42 0.94 -0.64 16.04
N LEU A 43 1.42 -0.09 17.15
CA LEU A 43 1.37 1.35 17.43
C LEU A 43 2.06 2.19 16.33
N PRO A 44 3.28 1.86 15.86
CA PRO A 44 3.93 2.62 14.80
C PRO A 44 3.10 2.68 13.51
N GLY A 45 2.35 1.60 13.18
CA GLY A 45 1.48 1.55 12.00
C GLY A 45 0.31 2.56 12.06
N ILE A 46 -0.14 2.97 13.25
CA ILE A 46 -1.17 4.01 13.39
C ILE A 46 -0.63 5.39 12.98
N PHE A 47 0.69 5.58 13.13
CA PHE A 47 1.39 6.82 12.76
C PHE A 47 2.03 6.74 11.36
N GLY A 48 1.64 5.75 10.53
CA GLY A 48 2.14 5.62 9.16
C GLY A 48 3.51 4.97 9.02
N ALA A 49 4.09 4.44 10.11
CA ALA A 49 5.36 3.72 10.01
C ALA A 49 5.14 2.28 9.48
N PRO A 50 5.99 1.78 8.56
CA PRO A 50 5.83 0.45 7.98
C PRO A 50 5.99 -0.65 9.04
N VAL A 51 4.97 -1.49 9.19
CA VAL A 51 4.95 -2.62 10.12
C VAL A 51 5.40 -3.88 9.39
N LYS A 52 6.71 -4.10 9.30
CA LYS A 52 7.35 -5.09 8.41
C LYS A 52 6.80 -6.52 8.48
N LEU A 53 6.37 -7.00 9.67
CA LEU A 53 5.84 -8.37 9.80
C LEU A 53 4.48 -8.57 9.14
N ILE A 54 3.68 -7.50 9.00
CA ILE A 54 2.34 -7.54 8.44
C ILE A 54 2.20 -6.65 7.21
N ALA A 55 3.32 -6.14 6.70
CA ALA A 55 3.38 -5.22 5.59
C ALA A 55 2.56 -5.64 4.36
N GLY A 56 2.41 -6.93 4.14
CA GLY A 56 1.60 -7.45 3.05
C GLY A 56 0.08 -7.50 3.30
N PHE A 57 -0.41 -7.14 4.49
CA PHE A 57 -1.85 -7.16 4.80
C PHE A 57 -2.55 -5.80 4.70
N PRO A 58 -1.92 -4.66 5.11
CA PRO A 58 -2.53 -3.36 4.88
C PRO A 58 -2.56 -3.03 3.38
N PRO A 59 -3.58 -2.30 2.93
CA PRO A 59 -3.57 -1.73 1.59
C PRO A 59 -2.41 -0.74 1.44
N PRO A 60 -1.99 -0.41 0.20
CA PRO A 60 -0.95 0.56 -0.06
C PRO A 60 -1.19 1.90 0.65
N GLU A 61 -0.12 2.63 0.99
CA GLU A 61 -0.20 3.88 1.76
C GLU A 61 -1.11 4.92 1.09
N HIS A 62 -1.02 5.08 -0.22
CA HIS A 62 -1.86 6.00 -0.99
C HIS A 62 -3.36 5.67 -0.96
N TYR A 63 -3.76 4.42 -0.64
CA TYR A 63 -5.16 4.05 -0.46
C TYR A 63 -5.78 4.70 0.79
N ALA A 64 -4.99 4.92 1.83
CA ALA A 64 -5.43 5.58 3.06
C ALA A 64 -5.60 7.09 2.84
N GLU A 65 -4.76 7.70 2.03
CA GLU A 65 -4.80 9.13 1.69
C GLU A 65 -6.08 9.48 0.92
N GLN A 66 -6.49 8.68 -0.05
CA GLN A 66 -7.72 8.89 -0.82
C GLN A 66 -8.99 8.82 0.02
N ARG A 67 -9.00 8.10 1.15
CA ARG A 67 -10.15 7.99 2.05
C ARG A 67 -10.23 9.06 3.13
N GLY A 68 -9.35 10.07 3.11
CA GLY A 68 -9.35 11.14 4.10
C GLY A 68 -9.11 10.61 5.52
N GLY A 69 -8.20 9.67 5.68
CA GLY A 69 -7.80 9.13 6.97
C GLY A 69 -7.38 10.28 7.90
N ALA A 70 -7.81 10.23 9.16
CA ALA A 70 -7.61 11.27 10.17
C ALA A 70 -6.12 11.63 10.45
N PHE A 71 -5.19 10.96 9.77
CA PHE A 71 -3.73 11.11 9.87
C PHE A 71 -3.04 11.23 8.51
N ALA A 72 -3.80 11.54 7.44
CA ALA A 72 -3.19 11.90 6.17
C ALA A 72 -2.29 13.12 6.41
N GLN A 73 -0.99 12.92 6.37
CA GLN A 73 -0.06 14.05 6.31
C GLN A 73 -0.38 14.81 5.02
N PRO A 74 -0.58 16.14 5.09
CA PRO A 74 -0.68 16.89 3.86
C PRO A 74 0.63 16.68 3.10
N ASN A 75 0.54 16.05 1.93
CA ASN A 75 1.64 16.04 0.98
C ASN A 75 2.05 17.51 0.80
N ILE A 76 3.15 17.89 1.45
CA ILE A 76 3.84 19.11 1.08
C ILE A 76 4.40 18.80 -0.30
N THR A 77 3.61 19.12 -1.31
CA THR A 77 4.10 19.32 -2.65
C THR A 77 5.15 20.41 -2.51
N THR A 78 6.40 20.01 -2.34
CA THR A 78 7.52 20.94 -2.44
C THR A 78 7.51 21.40 -3.89
N VAL A 79 6.83 22.50 -4.12
CA VAL A 79 6.92 23.25 -5.36
C VAL A 79 8.37 23.74 -5.42
N VAL A 80 9.25 22.93 -5.99
CA VAL A 80 10.55 23.40 -6.42
C VAL A 80 10.27 24.30 -7.62
N SER A 81 10.18 25.59 -7.33
CA SER A 81 10.20 26.64 -8.33
C SER A 81 11.54 26.59 -9.06
N GLY A 82 11.54 25.93 -10.19
CA GLY A 82 12.62 25.92 -11.16
C GLY A 82 12.00 25.95 -12.54
N GLU A 83 11.99 27.13 -13.17
CA GLU A 83 11.57 27.34 -14.55
C GLU A 83 12.29 26.40 -15.50
N GLN A 84 11.57 25.37 -15.94
CA GLN A 84 11.74 24.81 -17.28
C GLN A 84 10.40 24.16 -17.64
N ALA A 85 9.72 24.75 -18.60
CA ALA A 85 8.51 24.23 -19.22
C ALA A 85 8.86 22.96 -20.01
N SER A 86 9.03 21.84 -19.32
CA SER A 86 8.93 20.51 -19.88
C SER A 86 7.51 20.03 -19.60
N VAL A 87 6.84 19.55 -20.65
CA VAL A 87 5.58 18.83 -20.55
C VAL A 87 5.73 17.81 -19.44
N GLN A 88 5.18 18.11 -18.26
CA GLN A 88 5.18 17.12 -17.18
C GLN A 88 4.17 16.06 -17.60
N PRO A 89 4.62 14.81 -17.81
CA PRO A 89 3.68 13.74 -18.09
C PRO A 89 2.70 13.64 -16.92
N GLU A 90 1.44 13.36 -17.22
CA GLU A 90 0.46 13.04 -16.19
C GLU A 90 0.91 11.76 -15.48
N LEU A 91 1.67 11.93 -14.39
CA LEU A 91 2.11 10.84 -13.55
C LEU A 91 0.92 10.19 -12.90
N GLY A 92 0.96 8.87 -12.77
CA GLY A 92 -0.10 8.10 -12.14
C GLY A 92 -0.32 8.52 -10.67
N GLU A 93 -1.57 8.50 -10.23
CA GLU A 93 -1.94 8.84 -8.86
C GLU A 93 -1.44 7.78 -7.85
N HIS A 94 -1.18 6.56 -8.31
CA HIS A 94 -0.91 5.39 -7.48
C HIS A 94 0.51 4.85 -7.72
N CYS A 95 1.50 5.64 -7.31
CA CYS A 95 2.90 5.27 -7.49
C CYS A 95 3.53 4.84 -6.16
N PRO A 96 4.22 3.69 -6.11
CA PRO A 96 4.83 3.19 -4.89
C PRO A 96 6.07 4.00 -4.49
N ASN A 97 6.29 4.18 -3.18
CA ASN A 97 7.48 4.79 -2.58
C ASN A 97 7.87 6.17 -3.13
N GLY A 98 6.88 6.96 -3.61
CA GLY A 98 7.16 8.28 -4.20
C GLY A 98 7.94 8.23 -5.51
N LEU A 99 8.03 7.06 -6.17
CA LEU A 99 8.62 6.92 -7.50
C LEU A 99 7.69 7.55 -8.54
N PRO A 100 8.22 8.26 -9.55
CA PRO A 100 7.41 8.69 -10.68
C PRO A 100 6.98 7.46 -11.48
N CYS A 101 5.68 7.26 -11.67
CA CYS A 101 5.16 6.14 -12.46
C CYS A 101 3.96 6.55 -13.30
N PHE A 102 3.64 5.72 -14.27
CA PHE A 102 2.40 5.77 -15.04
C PHE A 102 1.47 4.63 -14.60
N ASN A 103 0.16 4.89 -14.57
CA ASN A 103 -0.85 3.85 -14.35
C ASN A 103 -1.55 3.42 -15.65
N ASP A 104 -1.14 4.01 -16.76
CA ASP A 104 -1.58 3.67 -18.11
C ASP A 104 -0.38 3.25 -18.96
N TYR A 105 -0.55 2.12 -19.68
CA TYR A 105 0.53 1.55 -20.48
C TYR A 105 0.89 2.41 -21.70
N GLU A 106 -0.11 2.91 -22.41
CA GLU A 106 0.12 3.67 -23.63
C GLU A 106 0.79 5.02 -23.33
N ALA A 107 0.35 5.69 -22.26
CA ALA A 107 0.97 6.92 -21.79
C ALA A 107 2.43 6.69 -21.38
N GLY A 108 2.70 5.61 -20.62
CA GLY A 108 4.06 5.23 -20.23
C GLY A 108 4.94 4.87 -21.43
N LEU A 109 4.38 4.18 -22.42
CA LEU A 109 5.09 3.80 -23.66
C LEU A 109 5.44 5.03 -24.51
N ALA A 110 4.50 5.96 -24.64
CA ALA A 110 4.73 7.20 -25.39
C ALA A 110 5.86 8.02 -24.73
N TYR A 111 5.80 8.19 -23.42
CA TYR A 111 6.83 8.91 -22.69
C TYR A 111 8.20 8.21 -22.74
N ALA A 112 8.24 6.89 -22.62
CA ALA A 112 9.49 6.13 -22.71
C ALA A 112 10.19 6.28 -24.07
N LYS A 113 9.41 6.34 -25.16
CA LYS A 113 9.94 6.61 -26.51
C LYS A 113 10.50 8.03 -26.62
N GLU A 114 9.84 9.02 -26.02
CA GLU A 114 10.28 10.41 -26.01
C GLU A 114 11.60 10.59 -25.27
N VAL A 115 11.71 10.00 -24.05
CA VAL A 115 12.93 10.13 -23.23
C VAL A 115 14.02 9.12 -23.56
N GLY A 116 13.75 8.15 -24.43
CA GLY A 116 14.71 7.12 -24.83
C GLY A 116 15.10 6.14 -23.72
N LYS A 117 14.20 5.92 -22.73
CA LYS A 117 14.43 5.01 -21.61
C LYS A 117 13.63 3.71 -21.76
N PRO A 118 14.15 2.59 -21.25
CA PRO A 118 13.40 1.34 -21.21
C PRO A 118 12.20 1.45 -20.24
N ILE A 119 11.13 0.70 -20.53
CA ILE A 119 9.98 0.57 -19.66
C ILE A 119 10.21 -0.58 -18.67
N MET A 120 9.85 -0.35 -17.42
CA MET A 120 9.64 -1.39 -16.42
C MET A 120 8.14 -1.48 -16.12
N ILE A 121 7.52 -2.59 -16.51
CA ILE A 121 6.12 -2.84 -16.21
C ILE A 121 6.04 -3.59 -14.88
N ASP A 122 5.28 -3.04 -13.96
CA ASP A 122 4.94 -3.63 -12.67
C ASP A 122 3.46 -4.01 -12.66
N PHE A 123 3.18 -5.31 -12.65
CA PHE A 123 1.83 -5.82 -12.46
C PHE A 123 1.56 -5.91 -10.96
N THR A 124 0.89 -4.92 -10.43
CA THR A 124 0.58 -4.78 -9.02
C THR A 124 -0.92 -4.94 -8.74
N GLY A 125 -1.36 -4.75 -7.52
CA GLY A 125 -2.77 -4.78 -7.12
C GLY A 125 -2.98 -4.36 -5.68
N TRP A 126 -4.19 -3.94 -5.35
CA TRP A 126 -4.56 -3.50 -4.01
C TRP A 126 -4.41 -4.61 -2.96
N GLY A 127 -4.70 -5.87 -3.36
CA GLY A 127 -4.56 -7.06 -2.53
C GLY A 127 -3.25 -7.83 -2.71
N CYS A 128 -2.29 -7.31 -3.45
CA CYS A 128 -1.06 -8.02 -3.80
C CYS A 128 -0.02 -7.99 -2.67
N VAL A 129 -0.04 -8.98 -1.79
CA VAL A 129 0.90 -9.12 -0.66
C VAL A 129 2.37 -9.13 -1.09
N ASN A 130 2.69 -9.82 -2.20
CA ASN A 130 4.06 -9.91 -2.68
C ASN A 130 4.55 -8.59 -3.30
N CYS A 131 3.65 -7.83 -3.93
CA CYS A 131 3.96 -6.51 -4.45
C CYS A 131 4.33 -5.57 -3.30
N ARG A 132 3.53 -5.55 -2.21
CA ARG A 132 3.86 -4.76 -1.01
C ARG A 132 5.21 -5.14 -0.41
N LYS A 133 5.50 -6.45 -0.31
CA LYS A 133 6.82 -6.91 0.18
C LYS A 133 7.97 -6.44 -0.69
N MET A 134 7.79 -6.43 -2.01
CA MET A 134 8.80 -5.94 -2.95
C MET A 134 9.01 -4.43 -2.79
N GLU A 135 7.93 -3.67 -2.75
CA GLU A 135 7.95 -2.22 -2.60
C GLU A 135 8.56 -1.78 -1.27
N GLU A 136 8.19 -2.43 -0.16
CA GLU A 136 8.63 -2.05 1.18
C GLU A 136 10.03 -2.56 1.56
N ASN A 137 10.53 -3.62 0.93
CA ASN A 137 11.81 -4.21 1.32
C ASN A 137 12.89 -4.12 0.25
N VAL A 138 12.53 -4.01 -1.03
CA VAL A 138 13.48 -3.98 -2.14
C VAL A 138 13.55 -2.60 -2.78
N TRP A 139 12.41 -1.99 -3.10
CA TRP A 139 12.38 -0.71 -3.81
C TRP A 139 12.78 0.47 -2.93
N VAL A 140 12.76 0.32 -1.61
CA VAL A 140 13.29 1.30 -0.64
C VAL A 140 14.81 1.27 -0.50
N ASP A 141 15.51 0.22 -1.00
CA ASP A 141 16.98 0.24 -1.06
C ASP A 141 17.43 1.35 -2.00
N GLU A 142 18.29 2.24 -1.52
CA GLU A 142 18.73 3.43 -2.23
C GLU A 142 19.23 3.13 -3.64
N ARG A 143 19.98 2.05 -3.82
CA ARG A 143 20.54 1.63 -5.13
C ARG A 143 19.46 1.20 -6.10
N VAL A 144 18.38 0.56 -5.60
CA VAL A 144 17.25 0.12 -6.40
C VAL A 144 16.37 1.33 -6.72
N HIS A 145 16.04 2.12 -5.70
CA HIS A 145 15.20 3.31 -5.82
C HIS A 145 15.75 4.30 -6.87
N GLN A 146 17.05 4.59 -6.82
CA GLN A 146 17.70 5.46 -7.81
C GLN A 146 17.60 4.89 -9.22
N ARG A 147 17.80 3.58 -9.40
CA ARG A 147 17.70 2.95 -10.73
C ARG A 147 16.27 2.98 -11.28
N LEU A 148 15.28 2.73 -10.42
CA LEU A 148 13.87 2.82 -10.80
C LEU A 148 13.48 4.23 -11.20
N ARG A 149 14.00 5.24 -10.50
CA ARG A 149 13.72 6.64 -10.79
C ARG A 149 14.44 7.17 -12.02
N ASP A 150 15.72 6.83 -12.18
CA ASP A 150 16.58 7.52 -13.13
C ASP A 150 16.78 6.75 -14.45
N ASN A 151 16.70 5.41 -14.44
CA ASN A 151 17.12 4.60 -15.59
C ASN A 151 15.94 3.98 -16.36
N VAL A 152 14.76 3.93 -15.80
CA VAL A 152 13.58 3.33 -16.45
C VAL A 152 12.38 4.25 -16.37
N VAL A 153 11.39 4.01 -17.21
CA VAL A 153 10.04 4.55 -17.07
C VAL A 153 9.21 3.47 -16.38
N LEU A 154 8.76 3.75 -15.15
CA LEU A 154 7.96 2.81 -14.37
C LEU A 154 6.48 2.91 -14.80
N VAL A 155 5.89 1.76 -15.11
CA VAL A 155 4.46 1.64 -15.42
C VAL A 155 3.86 0.63 -14.45
N SER A 156 3.08 1.10 -13.48
CA SER A 156 2.43 0.27 -12.47
C SER A 156 0.97 0.02 -12.83
N LEU A 157 0.66 -1.21 -13.26
CA LEU A 157 -0.67 -1.61 -13.70
C LEU A 157 -1.38 -2.40 -12.60
N TYR A 158 -2.52 -1.88 -12.15
CA TYR A 158 -3.32 -2.50 -11.09
C TYR A 158 -4.26 -3.55 -11.69
N VAL A 159 -3.88 -4.82 -11.63
CA VAL A 159 -4.62 -5.96 -12.20
C VAL A 159 -5.92 -6.32 -11.46
N ASP A 160 -6.16 -5.73 -10.31
CA ASP A 160 -7.38 -5.87 -9.51
C ASP A 160 -8.20 -4.57 -9.45
N ALA A 161 -7.90 -3.61 -10.34
CA ALA A 161 -8.65 -2.38 -10.46
C ALA A 161 -10.09 -2.67 -10.90
N ARG A 162 -11.07 -2.03 -10.24
CA ARG A 162 -12.50 -2.27 -10.46
C ARG A 162 -13.23 -1.26 -11.35
N PRO A 163 -12.65 -0.11 -11.74
CA PRO A 163 -13.34 0.78 -12.65
C PRO A 163 -13.78 0.04 -13.91
N GLU A 164 -15.02 0.27 -14.31
CA GLU A 164 -15.54 -0.34 -15.52
C GLU A 164 -14.99 0.37 -16.76
N LEU A 165 -14.64 -0.42 -17.77
CA LEU A 165 -14.29 0.09 -19.08
C LEU A 165 -15.53 0.72 -19.73
N PRO A 166 -15.38 1.79 -20.52
CA PRO A 166 -16.43 2.27 -21.40
C PRO A 166 -17.01 1.13 -22.23
N GLU A 167 -18.31 1.20 -22.57
CA GLU A 167 -18.99 0.10 -23.26
C GLU A 167 -18.34 -0.28 -24.60
N ASP A 168 -17.77 0.69 -25.29
CA ASP A 168 -17.05 0.57 -26.57
C ASP A 168 -15.66 -0.07 -26.44
N GLU A 169 -15.07 -0.04 -25.26
CA GLU A 169 -13.76 -0.66 -24.96
C GLU A 169 -13.89 -2.05 -24.33
N GLN A 170 -15.11 -2.50 -23.98
CA GLN A 170 -15.35 -3.83 -23.44
C GLN A 170 -15.19 -4.88 -24.54
N TYR A 171 -14.42 -5.92 -24.27
CA TYR A 171 -14.16 -6.98 -25.25
C TYR A 171 -14.26 -8.38 -24.64
N ILE A 172 -14.32 -9.38 -25.51
CA ILE A 172 -14.26 -10.79 -25.11
C ILE A 172 -12.81 -11.25 -25.20
N SER A 173 -12.24 -11.70 -24.09
CA SER A 173 -10.88 -12.21 -24.07
C SER A 173 -10.77 -13.46 -24.96
N GLU A 174 -9.85 -13.47 -25.91
CA GLU A 174 -9.57 -14.62 -26.77
C GLU A 174 -9.05 -15.83 -25.98
N ILE A 175 -8.34 -15.57 -24.85
CA ILE A 175 -7.73 -16.60 -24.02
C ILE A 175 -8.76 -17.27 -23.10
N THR A 176 -9.63 -16.46 -22.46
CA THR A 176 -10.54 -16.96 -21.42
C THR A 176 -11.99 -17.11 -21.91
N GLY A 177 -12.36 -16.54 -23.05
CA GLY A 177 -13.72 -16.48 -23.58
C GLY A 177 -14.68 -15.62 -22.71
N ARG A 178 -14.18 -14.89 -21.73
CA ARG A 178 -14.99 -14.06 -20.84
C ARG A 178 -15.03 -12.62 -21.31
N LYS A 179 -16.18 -11.98 -21.08
CA LYS A 179 -16.33 -10.54 -21.33
C LYS A 179 -15.53 -9.76 -20.27
N ILE A 180 -14.55 -8.99 -20.74
CA ILE A 180 -13.75 -8.08 -19.91
C ILE A 180 -14.51 -6.75 -19.83
N LYS A 181 -14.85 -6.35 -18.62
CA LYS A 181 -15.61 -5.14 -18.32
C LYS A 181 -14.84 -4.13 -17.51
N ASN A 182 -13.75 -4.53 -16.86
CA ASN A 182 -12.98 -3.70 -15.95
C ASN A 182 -11.58 -3.49 -16.50
N ILE A 183 -10.92 -2.44 -16.01
CA ILE A 183 -9.55 -2.06 -16.41
C ILE A 183 -8.51 -3.08 -15.93
N GLY A 184 -8.74 -3.74 -14.77
CA GLY A 184 -7.82 -4.69 -14.16
C GLY A 184 -8.30 -6.13 -14.15
#